data_d6425f2c24e21ba28ed77bdc8b2d21e3
#
_entry.id   d6425f2c24e21ba28ed77bdc8b2d21e3
#
_cell.length_a   1.000
_cell.length_b   1.000
_cell.length_c   1.000
_cell.angle_alpha   90.00
_cell.angle_beta   90.00
_cell.angle_gamma   90.00
#
_symmetry.space_group_name_H-M   'P 1'
#
loop_
_entity.id
_entity.type
_entity.pdbx_description
1 polymer ?
#
loop_
_entity_poly.entity_id
_entity_poly.type
_entity_poly.pdbx_seq_one_letter_code
_entity_poly.pdbx_strand_id
1 'polypeptide(L)'
;MRILIVSDAWHPQVNGVVTVLDELVTDLQAMGHVVEVVGPHQFATRPCPGYPQLALARPVRGEVARLLWGKSFDALHLATEGPLGWAARKWAIKAKVPFTTAYHTRFPEVLKAAIGLPLWVSYAVFKRFHLPATRTLVPTRHVYDMLNRRGFANLALWTHGVDMTRFAFVEEVAQIKEFTCLKRPIALLVGRVSYEKNIDAFLKMPWEGSKVVCGEGPLKTSLMQQHPDVTWLGVLPRDELARVYGNADVFVFPGRHETFGLVMLEAMATGTPVAAYPVDAAQEVMSCADGLMPGGVLSDNLAVAANAALKISRSLAWAHAQRFSLRAVSLGFLAHLAPLSRA
;
A
#
# COMPACT_ATOMS: atom_id res chain seq x y z
N MET A 1 6.60 3.07 -24.34
CA MET A 1 7.56 2.03 -23.88
C MET A 1 6.81 0.73 -23.63
N ARG A 2 7.50 -0.39 -23.76
CA ARG A 2 7.02 -1.71 -23.32
C ARG A 2 7.69 -2.01 -21.98
N ILE A 3 6.90 -2.10 -20.92
CA ILE A 3 7.39 -2.26 -19.54
C ILE A 3 7.01 -3.66 -19.07
N LEU A 4 7.99 -4.43 -18.58
CA LEU A 4 7.76 -5.73 -17.98
C LEU A 4 7.91 -5.62 -16.45
N ILE A 5 6.84 -5.96 -15.74
CA ILE A 5 6.81 -6.00 -14.28
C ILE A 5 6.75 -7.46 -13.83
N VAL A 6 7.61 -7.85 -12.89
CA VAL A 6 7.56 -9.18 -12.26
C VAL A 6 7.18 -9.01 -10.81
N SER A 7 6.10 -9.65 -10.38
CA SER A 7 5.57 -9.52 -9.03
C SER A 7 5.06 -10.86 -8.49
N ASP A 8 5.39 -11.19 -7.24
CA ASP A 8 4.77 -12.29 -6.50
C ASP A 8 3.41 -11.88 -5.89
N ALA A 9 3.12 -10.57 -5.83
CA ALA A 9 1.85 -10.00 -5.44
C ALA A 9 1.10 -9.48 -6.67
N TRP A 10 0.12 -10.23 -7.13
CA TRP A 10 -0.73 -9.88 -8.26
C TRP A 10 -2.08 -10.60 -8.15
N HIS A 11 -3.05 -10.22 -8.99
CA HIS A 11 -4.36 -10.85 -9.02
C HIS A 11 -4.28 -12.41 -9.06
N PRO A 12 -5.20 -13.10 -8.38
CA PRO A 12 -6.41 -12.63 -7.67
C PRO A 12 -6.18 -12.20 -6.21
N GLN A 13 -4.95 -12.03 -5.77
CA GLN A 13 -4.66 -11.57 -4.41
C GLN A 13 -5.17 -10.14 -4.18
N VAL A 14 -5.63 -9.85 -2.96
CA VAL A 14 -6.08 -8.51 -2.54
C VAL A 14 -5.20 -8.02 -1.38
N ASN A 15 -4.31 -7.08 -1.67
CA ASN A 15 -3.43 -6.46 -0.69
C ASN A 15 -2.88 -5.12 -1.24
N GLY A 16 -2.25 -4.31 -0.37
CA GLY A 16 -1.76 -2.99 -0.75
C GLY A 16 -0.75 -2.97 -1.90
N VAL A 17 0.08 -4.01 -2.06
CA VAL A 17 1.05 -4.09 -3.18
C VAL A 17 0.33 -4.32 -4.49
N VAL A 18 -0.66 -5.22 -4.51
CA VAL A 18 -1.50 -5.45 -5.69
C VAL A 18 -2.22 -4.16 -6.10
N THR A 19 -2.81 -3.45 -5.13
CA THR A 19 -3.48 -2.18 -5.39
C THR A 19 -2.54 -1.15 -6.04
N VAL A 20 -1.35 -0.94 -5.46
CA VAL A 20 -0.35 0.00 -6.01
C VAL A 20 0.05 -0.37 -7.43
N LEU A 21 0.32 -1.65 -7.68
CA LEU A 21 0.77 -2.11 -9.00
C LEU A 21 -0.36 -2.08 -10.03
N ASP A 22 -1.59 -2.42 -9.65
CA ASP A 22 -2.75 -2.42 -10.54
C ASP A 22 -3.10 -0.99 -10.99
N GLU A 23 -3.13 -0.04 -10.06
CA GLU A 23 -3.32 1.38 -10.36
C GLU A 23 -2.18 1.95 -11.22
N LEU A 24 -0.93 1.61 -10.91
CA LEU A 24 0.23 2.00 -11.70
C LEU A 24 0.13 1.46 -13.14
N VAL A 25 -0.18 0.17 -13.31
CA VAL A 25 -0.33 -0.46 -14.62
C VAL A 25 -1.44 0.20 -15.42
N THR A 26 -2.59 0.46 -14.78
CA THR A 26 -3.74 1.10 -15.41
C THR A 26 -3.39 2.52 -15.90
N ASP A 27 -2.74 3.34 -15.05
CA ASP A 27 -2.38 4.70 -15.44
C ASP A 27 -1.27 4.72 -16.50
N LEU A 28 -0.27 3.85 -16.43
CA LEU A 28 0.75 3.71 -17.47
C LEU A 28 0.17 3.31 -18.82
N GLN A 29 -0.82 2.41 -18.82
CA GLN A 29 -1.54 2.01 -20.05
C GLN A 29 -2.35 3.18 -20.60
N ALA A 30 -3.01 3.96 -19.74
CA ALA A 30 -3.71 5.20 -20.13
C ALA A 30 -2.76 6.27 -20.68
N MET A 31 -1.47 6.24 -20.31
CA MET A 31 -0.41 7.07 -20.88
C MET A 31 0.13 6.56 -22.22
N GLY A 32 -0.40 5.45 -22.76
CA GLY A 32 0.04 4.85 -24.01
C GLY A 32 1.26 3.93 -23.90
N HIS A 33 1.63 3.49 -22.70
CA HIS A 33 2.64 2.46 -22.51
C HIS A 33 2.03 1.06 -22.61
N VAL A 34 2.81 0.09 -23.09
CA VAL A 34 2.44 -1.33 -23.05
C VAL A 34 3.04 -1.92 -21.78
N VAL A 35 2.21 -2.31 -20.83
CA VAL A 35 2.66 -2.89 -19.57
C VAL A 35 2.21 -4.34 -19.48
N GLU A 36 3.15 -5.23 -19.25
CA GLU A 36 2.89 -6.65 -19.02
C GLU A 36 3.35 -7.04 -17.61
N VAL A 37 2.51 -7.81 -16.90
CA VAL A 37 2.83 -8.30 -15.56
C VAL A 37 3.00 -9.83 -15.58
N VAL A 38 4.15 -10.28 -15.11
CA VAL A 38 4.43 -11.69 -14.80
C VAL A 38 4.15 -11.90 -13.32
N GLY A 39 3.10 -12.65 -13.04
CA GLY A 39 2.60 -12.85 -11.67
C GLY A 39 2.24 -14.30 -11.35
N PRO A 40 1.81 -14.58 -10.10
CA PRO A 40 1.54 -15.94 -9.61
C PRO A 40 0.50 -16.70 -10.42
N HIS A 41 -0.45 -15.99 -11.07
CA HIS A 41 -1.51 -16.58 -11.89
C HIS A 41 -0.99 -17.40 -13.09
N GLN A 42 0.26 -17.22 -13.48
CA GLN A 42 0.91 -17.94 -14.60
C GLN A 42 1.64 -19.21 -14.14
N PHE A 43 1.65 -19.51 -12.83
CA PHE A 43 2.43 -20.60 -12.26
C PHE A 43 1.59 -21.41 -11.27
N ALA A 44 2.02 -22.64 -10.97
CA ALA A 44 1.53 -23.34 -9.80
C ALA A 44 1.86 -22.55 -8.54
N THR A 45 0.94 -22.51 -7.57
CA THR A 45 1.11 -21.74 -6.34
C THR A 45 1.07 -22.63 -5.08
N ARG A 46 1.58 -22.08 -3.98
CA ARG A 46 1.42 -22.64 -2.63
C ARG A 46 1.14 -21.52 -1.64
N PRO A 47 0.45 -21.79 -0.52
CA PRO A 47 0.30 -20.82 0.55
C PRO A 47 1.65 -20.37 1.09
N CYS A 48 1.78 -19.06 1.41
CA CYS A 48 2.96 -18.52 2.09
C CYS A 48 2.97 -19.00 3.55
N PRO A 49 4.09 -19.56 4.06
CA PRO A 49 4.23 -19.88 5.47
C PRO A 49 3.98 -18.66 6.36
N GLY A 50 3.10 -18.80 7.36
CA GLY A 50 2.70 -17.70 8.24
C GLY A 50 1.66 -16.73 7.66
N TYR A 51 1.42 -16.77 6.33
CA TYR A 51 0.43 -15.93 5.62
C TYR A 51 -0.29 -16.75 4.54
N PRO A 52 -1.12 -17.73 4.91
CA PRO A 52 -1.71 -18.70 3.97
C PRO A 52 -2.59 -18.07 2.88
N GLN A 53 -3.10 -16.86 3.10
CA GLN A 53 -3.84 -16.09 2.11
C GLN A 53 -2.96 -15.50 0.98
N LEU A 54 -1.63 -15.51 1.15
CA LEU A 54 -0.70 -15.14 0.07
C LEU A 54 -0.29 -16.40 -0.69
N ALA A 55 -0.69 -16.46 -1.95
CA ALA A 55 -0.30 -17.55 -2.85
C ALA A 55 1.07 -17.24 -3.48
N LEU A 56 2.11 -17.92 -3.03
CA LEU A 56 3.46 -17.83 -3.62
C LEU A 56 3.58 -18.75 -4.82
N ALA A 57 4.10 -18.22 -5.92
CA ALA A 57 4.40 -19.03 -7.10
C ALA A 57 5.48 -20.10 -6.81
N ARG A 58 5.34 -21.25 -7.47
CA ARG A 58 6.30 -22.35 -7.46
C ARG A 58 6.84 -22.60 -8.87
N PRO A 59 7.61 -21.67 -9.45
CA PRO A 59 8.12 -21.85 -10.79
C PRO A 59 9.06 -23.08 -10.84
N VAL A 60 8.88 -23.88 -11.87
CA VAL A 60 9.84 -24.95 -12.18
C VAL A 60 11.17 -24.32 -12.60
N ARG A 61 12.28 -25.04 -12.33
CA ARG A 61 13.62 -24.53 -12.67
C ARG A 61 13.70 -24.10 -14.14
N GLY A 62 14.05 -22.85 -14.36
CA GLY A 62 14.18 -22.26 -15.70
C GLY A 62 12.87 -21.78 -16.36
N GLU A 63 11.70 -22.02 -15.74
CA GLU A 63 10.40 -21.62 -16.29
C GLU A 63 10.28 -20.11 -16.44
N VAL A 64 10.59 -19.34 -15.40
CA VAL A 64 10.62 -17.86 -15.46
C VAL A 64 11.61 -17.38 -16.52
N ALA A 65 12.79 -17.98 -16.60
CA ALA A 65 13.79 -17.61 -17.61
C ALA A 65 13.29 -17.85 -19.05
N ARG A 66 12.63 -18.98 -19.31
CA ARG A 66 12.04 -19.28 -20.64
C ARG A 66 10.94 -18.28 -20.99
N LEU A 67 10.08 -17.96 -20.02
CA LEU A 67 9.01 -16.98 -20.21
C LEU A 67 9.56 -15.58 -20.51
N LEU A 68 10.61 -15.14 -19.81
CA LEU A 68 11.22 -13.83 -20.03
C LEU A 68 12.01 -13.73 -21.34
N TRP A 69 12.65 -14.81 -21.78
CA TRP A 69 13.34 -14.86 -23.09
C TRP A 69 12.41 -14.62 -24.29
N GLY A 70 11.15 -15.06 -24.18
CA GLY A 70 10.14 -14.88 -25.24
C GLY A 70 9.53 -13.47 -25.29
N LYS A 71 9.88 -12.56 -24.36
CA LYS A 71 9.26 -11.25 -24.25
C LYS A 71 10.14 -10.13 -24.79
N SER A 72 9.50 -9.20 -25.52
CA SER A 72 10.14 -7.96 -25.96
C SER A 72 9.69 -6.83 -25.05
N PHE A 73 10.63 -6.15 -24.39
CA PHE A 73 10.37 -5.02 -23.50
C PHE A 73 11.51 -4.00 -23.55
N ASP A 74 11.22 -2.77 -23.14
CA ASP A 74 12.18 -1.67 -23.09
C ASP A 74 12.73 -1.46 -21.66
N ALA A 75 12.00 -1.91 -20.63
CA ALA A 75 12.41 -1.81 -19.23
C ALA A 75 11.86 -2.99 -18.42
N LEU A 76 12.64 -3.42 -17.39
CA LEU A 76 12.29 -4.48 -16.46
C LEU A 76 12.22 -3.94 -15.02
N HIS A 77 11.09 -4.23 -14.35
CA HIS A 77 10.90 -3.92 -12.95
C HIS A 77 10.55 -5.18 -12.14
N LEU A 78 11.29 -5.45 -11.07
CA LEU A 78 11.03 -6.54 -10.13
C LEU A 78 10.38 -5.95 -8.88
N ALA A 79 9.05 -6.06 -8.80
CA ALA A 79 8.27 -5.37 -7.78
C ALA A 79 8.33 -6.04 -6.40
N THR A 80 8.67 -7.33 -6.32
CA THR A 80 8.66 -8.09 -5.06
C THR A 80 9.84 -9.03 -4.95
N GLU A 81 10.19 -9.39 -3.70
CA GLU A 81 11.35 -10.23 -3.34
C GLU A 81 10.99 -11.71 -3.17
N GLY A 82 9.85 -12.14 -3.70
CA GLY A 82 9.40 -13.53 -3.64
C GLY A 82 10.06 -14.44 -4.69
N PRO A 83 9.56 -15.69 -4.83
CA PRO A 83 10.14 -16.67 -5.74
C PRO A 83 10.27 -16.24 -7.19
N LEU A 84 9.26 -15.49 -7.72
CA LEU A 84 9.30 -14.95 -9.08
C LEU A 84 10.35 -13.84 -9.20
N GLY A 85 10.38 -12.93 -8.23
CA GLY A 85 11.37 -11.86 -8.18
C GLY A 85 12.79 -12.41 -8.16
N TRP A 86 13.10 -13.40 -7.32
CA TRP A 86 14.42 -14.04 -7.28
C TRP A 86 14.77 -14.78 -8.57
N ALA A 87 13.82 -15.46 -9.20
CA ALA A 87 14.06 -16.16 -10.45
C ALA A 87 14.32 -15.16 -11.60
N ALA A 88 13.53 -14.11 -11.71
CA ALA A 88 13.70 -13.05 -12.69
C ALA A 88 15.02 -12.29 -12.51
N ARG A 89 15.37 -11.95 -11.23
CA ARG A 89 16.66 -11.35 -10.89
C ARG A 89 17.84 -12.21 -11.37
N LYS A 90 17.79 -13.51 -11.10
CA LYS A 90 18.85 -14.44 -11.52
C LYS A 90 18.99 -14.45 -13.05
N TRP A 91 17.88 -14.47 -13.77
CA TRP A 91 17.88 -14.39 -15.22
C TRP A 91 18.45 -13.07 -15.72
N ALA A 92 17.97 -11.93 -15.18
CA ALA A 92 18.39 -10.59 -15.60
C ALA A 92 19.90 -10.37 -15.44
N ILE A 93 20.48 -10.81 -14.31
CA ILE A 93 21.92 -10.75 -14.07
C ILE A 93 22.69 -11.59 -15.12
N LYS A 94 22.24 -12.84 -15.37
CA LYS A 94 22.88 -13.71 -16.36
C LYS A 94 22.78 -13.15 -17.78
N ALA A 95 21.65 -12.56 -18.13
CA ALA A 95 21.39 -11.95 -19.43
C ALA A 95 21.97 -10.53 -19.58
N LYS A 96 22.57 -9.97 -18.51
CA LYS A 96 23.06 -8.58 -18.43
C LYS A 96 21.96 -7.53 -18.73
N VAL A 97 20.72 -7.85 -18.37
CA VAL A 97 19.57 -6.95 -18.50
C VAL A 97 19.51 -6.06 -17.25
N PRO A 98 19.60 -4.71 -17.39
CA PRO A 98 19.40 -3.79 -16.27
C PRO A 98 17.95 -3.88 -15.80
N PHE A 99 17.74 -3.72 -14.47
CA PHE A 99 16.42 -3.77 -13.88
C PHE A 99 16.32 -2.85 -12.66
N THR A 100 15.11 -2.44 -12.34
CA THR A 100 14.79 -1.75 -11.10
C THR A 100 14.03 -2.69 -10.15
N THR A 101 14.05 -2.36 -8.87
CA THR A 101 13.30 -3.09 -7.84
C THR A 101 12.47 -2.13 -6.99
N ALA A 102 11.52 -2.63 -6.21
CA ALA A 102 10.79 -1.85 -5.21
C ALA A 102 10.79 -2.56 -3.85
N TYR A 103 10.80 -1.77 -2.77
CA TYR A 103 10.67 -2.24 -1.39
C TYR A 103 9.30 -1.80 -0.85
N HIS A 104 8.28 -2.63 -1.06
CA HIS A 104 6.90 -2.30 -0.70
C HIS A 104 6.55 -2.63 0.74
N THR A 105 7.15 -3.69 1.30
CA THR A 105 6.75 -4.25 2.59
C THR A 105 7.98 -4.50 3.46
N ARG A 106 7.86 -4.21 4.76
CA ARG A 106 8.91 -4.51 5.76
C ARG A 106 8.93 -6.02 6.09
N PHE A 107 9.13 -6.84 5.07
CA PHE A 107 9.17 -8.30 5.22
C PHE A 107 10.15 -8.81 6.28
N PRO A 108 11.33 -8.21 6.52
CA PRO A 108 12.20 -8.63 7.63
C PRO A 108 11.48 -8.63 8.98
N GLU A 109 10.68 -7.61 9.27
CA GLU A 109 9.88 -7.51 10.50
C GLU A 109 8.75 -8.54 10.52
N VAL A 110 8.10 -8.75 9.38
CA VAL A 110 7.06 -9.77 9.23
C VAL A 110 7.61 -11.17 9.47
N LEU A 111 8.77 -11.51 8.90
CA LEU A 111 9.43 -12.81 9.09
C LEU A 111 9.88 -13.00 10.53
N LYS A 112 10.38 -11.94 11.18
CA LYS A 112 10.71 -12.01 12.60
C LYS A 112 9.48 -12.32 13.46
N ALA A 113 8.35 -11.66 13.19
CA ALA A 113 7.13 -11.89 13.92
C ALA A 113 6.51 -13.27 13.66
N ALA A 114 6.55 -13.76 12.41
CA ALA A 114 5.89 -14.99 11.99
C ALA A 114 6.68 -16.26 12.35
N ILE A 115 8.02 -16.24 12.22
CA ILE A 115 8.89 -17.42 12.37
C ILE A 115 10.14 -17.18 13.23
N GLY A 116 10.23 -16.02 13.90
CA GLY A 116 11.36 -15.69 14.78
C GLY A 116 12.69 -15.43 14.05
N LEU A 117 12.71 -15.28 12.73
CA LEU A 117 13.94 -15.08 11.96
C LEU A 117 14.64 -13.78 12.38
N PRO A 118 15.94 -13.81 12.76
CA PRO A 118 16.66 -12.62 13.16
C PRO A 118 16.68 -11.55 12.06
N LEU A 119 16.43 -10.28 12.43
CA LEU A 119 16.37 -9.17 11.48
C LEU A 119 17.62 -9.03 10.62
N TRP A 120 18.82 -9.25 11.20
CA TRP A 120 20.07 -9.11 10.45
C TRP A 120 20.18 -10.13 9.31
N VAL A 121 19.69 -11.39 9.51
CA VAL A 121 19.62 -12.41 8.45
C VAL A 121 18.69 -11.97 7.34
N SER A 122 17.46 -11.60 7.72
CA SER A 122 16.45 -11.16 6.75
C SER A 122 16.95 -9.97 5.95
N TYR A 123 17.46 -8.93 6.60
CA TYR A 123 18.00 -7.75 5.91
C TYR A 123 19.19 -8.06 5.01
N ALA A 124 20.05 -9.02 5.37
CA ALA A 124 21.16 -9.45 4.51
C ALA A 124 20.64 -10.11 3.22
N VAL A 125 19.61 -10.96 3.32
CA VAL A 125 18.97 -11.59 2.16
C VAL A 125 18.30 -10.54 1.26
N PHE A 126 17.50 -9.63 1.84
CA PHE A 126 16.83 -8.57 1.09
C PHE A 126 17.85 -7.62 0.45
N LYS A 127 18.88 -7.21 1.17
CA LYS A 127 19.98 -6.42 0.61
C LYS A 127 20.63 -7.11 -0.60
N ARG A 128 20.90 -8.42 -0.50
CA ARG A 128 21.43 -9.21 -1.62
C ARG A 128 20.48 -9.19 -2.83
N PHE A 129 19.17 -9.18 -2.60
CA PHE A 129 18.18 -9.10 -3.68
C PHE A 129 18.29 -7.77 -4.43
N HIS A 130 18.31 -6.66 -3.73
CA HIS A 130 18.28 -5.31 -4.31
C HIS A 130 19.63 -4.82 -4.83
N LEU A 131 20.75 -5.31 -4.29
CA LEU A 131 22.10 -4.81 -4.59
C LEU A 131 22.44 -4.69 -6.09
N PRO A 132 22.08 -5.63 -7.00
CA PRO A 132 22.40 -5.53 -8.43
C PRO A 132 21.39 -4.67 -9.22
N ALA A 133 20.33 -4.17 -8.60
CA ALA A 133 19.36 -3.32 -9.26
C ALA A 133 19.98 -1.96 -9.59
N THR A 134 19.61 -1.39 -10.73
CA THR A 134 19.99 -0.02 -11.11
C THR A 134 19.45 0.99 -10.11
N ARG A 135 18.20 0.78 -9.66
CA ARG A 135 17.54 1.55 -8.59
C ARG A 135 16.63 0.65 -7.78
N THR A 136 16.56 0.91 -6.48
CA THR A 136 15.59 0.32 -5.55
C THR A 136 14.62 1.40 -5.12
N LEU A 137 13.36 1.28 -5.53
CA LEU A 137 12.32 2.26 -5.26
C LEU A 137 11.78 2.05 -3.85
N VAL A 138 11.68 3.12 -3.08
CA VAL A 138 11.21 3.10 -1.68
C VAL A 138 10.11 4.14 -1.46
N PRO A 139 9.04 3.80 -0.71
CA PRO A 139 7.83 4.63 -0.68
C PRO A 139 7.93 5.89 0.16
N THR A 140 8.81 5.92 1.18
CA THR A 140 8.89 7.02 2.14
C THR A 140 10.33 7.38 2.48
N ARG A 141 10.55 8.61 2.93
CA ARG A 141 11.87 9.07 3.39
C ARG A 141 12.34 8.26 4.59
N HIS A 142 11.45 7.91 5.50
CA HIS A 142 11.78 7.06 6.64
C HIS A 142 12.31 5.67 6.20
N VAL A 143 11.63 5.01 5.25
CA VAL A 143 12.10 3.72 4.70
C VAL A 143 13.44 3.89 3.98
N TYR A 144 13.61 4.98 3.22
CA TYR A 144 14.89 5.30 2.58
C TYR A 144 16.03 5.37 3.60
N ASP A 145 15.86 6.18 4.65
CA ASP A 145 16.89 6.39 5.66
C ASP A 145 17.16 5.11 6.47
N MET A 146 16.12 4.33 6.76
CA MET A 146 16.22 3.03 7.43
C MET A 146 17.05 2.02 6.61
N LEU A 147 16.81 1.90 5.32
CA LEU A 147 17.53 0.99 4.42
C LEU A 147 18.95 1.50 4.14
N ASN A 148 19.13 2.80 3.97
CA ASN A 148 20.43 3.43 3.77
C ASN A 148 21.37 3.17 4.96
N ARG A 149 20.88 3.33 6.21
CA ARG A 149 21.64 2.98 7.42
C ARG A 149 22.02 1.49 7.51
N ARG A 150 21.30 0.61 6.83
CA ARG A 150 21.59 -0.82 6.70
C ARG A 150 22.50 -1.13 5.49
N GLY A 151 22.95 -0.09 4.79
CA GLY A 151 23.87 -0.21 3.67
C GLY A 151 23.23 -0.74 2.38
N PHE A 152 21.93 -0.50 2.18
CA PHE A 152 21.35 -0.66 0.85
C PHE A 152 21.86 0.47 -0.05
N ALA A 153 22.16 0.13 -1.30
CA ALA A 153 22.60 1.09 -2.32
C ALA A 153 21.50 1.36 -3.34
N ASN A 154 21.72 2.38 -4.15
CA ASN A 154 20.87 2.72 -5.30
C ASN A 154 19.39 2.98 -4.91
N LEU A 155 19.14 3.48 -3.70
CA LEU A 155 17.81 3.83 -3.23
C LEU A 155 17.29 5.08 -3.96
N ALA A 156 16.03 5.05 -4.35
CA ALA A 156 15.33 6.19 -4.94
C ALA A 156 13.94 6.31 -4.30
N LEU A 157 13.53 7.53 -3.97
CA LEU A 157 12.19 7.79 -3.45
C LEU A 157 11.18 7.65 -4.59
N TRP A 158 10.17 6.82 -4.35
CA TRP A 158 9.01 6.65 -5.21
C TRP A 158 7.79 6.42 -4.33
N THR A 159 7.07 7.48 -4.05
CA THR A 159 5.89 7.45 -3.20
C THR A 159 4.74 6.69 -3.88
N HIS A 160 3.72 6.35 -3.12
CA HIS A 160 2.50 5.79 -3.68
C HIS A 160 1.49 6.91 -3.92
N GLY A 161 0.55 6.67 -4.83
CA GLY A 161 -0.50 7.60 -5.20
C GLY A 161 -1.88 7.07 -4.93
N VAL A 162 -2.87 7.93 -5.16
CA VAL A 162 -4.28 7.61 -5.11
C VAL A 162 -4.95 8.05 -6.39
N ASP A 163 -5.89 7.24 -6.88
CA ASP A 163 -6.75 7.58 -8.01
C ASP A 163 -7.78 8.63 -7.59
N MET A 164 -7.47 9.89 -7.87
CA MET A 164 -8.31 11.05 -7.54
C MET A 164 -9.64 11.09 -8.32
N THR A 165 -9.79 10.28 -9.38
CA THR A 165 -11.05 10.19 -10.13
C THR A 165 -12.00 9.20 -9.46
N ARG A 166 -11.47 8.11 -8.93
CA ARG A 166 -12.23 7.11 -8.16
C ARG A 166 -12.55 7.60 -6.76
N PHE A 167 -11.55 8.13 -6.05
CA PHE A 167 -11.72 8.73 -4.72
C PHE A 167 -11.95 10.24 -4.85
N ALA A 168 -12.92 10.61 -5.69
CA ALA A 168 -13.21 12.00 -5.95
C ALA A 168 -13.82 12.69 -4.73
N PHE A 169 -13.34 13.90 -4.45
CA PHE A 169 -14.00 14.79 -3.50
C PHE A 169 -15.30 15.32 -4.06
N VAL A 170 -16.37 15.14 -3.31
CA VAL A 170 -17.69 15.70 -3.59
C VAL A 170 -18.12 16.49 -2.38
N GLU A 171 -18.47 17.75 -2.56
CA GLU A 171 -18.83 18.65 -1.44
C GLU A 171 -20.08 18.17 -0.72
N GLU A 172 -21.09 17.75 -1.47
CA GLU A 172 -22.33 17.15 -0.96
C GLU A 172 -22.36 15.66 -1.33
N VAL A 173 -21.93 14.81 -0.44
CA VAL A 173 -21.94 13.36 -0.65
C VAL A 173 -23.34 12.82 -0.41
N ALA A 174 -23.93 12.17 -1.42
CA ALA A 174 -25.19 11.47 -1.24
C ALA A 174 -25.04 10.41 -0.13
N GLN A 175 -25.92 10.48 0.86
CA GLN A 175 -25.91 9.57 2.00
C GLN A 175 -26.09 8.12 1.53
N ILE A 176 -25.22 7.24 1.98
CA ILE A 176 -25.33 5.81 1.70
C ILE A 176 -26.27 5.15 2.70
N LYS A 177 -26.95 4.08 2.24
CA LYS A 177 -27.96 3.37 3.03
C LYS A 177 -27.43 2.89 4.38
N GLU A 178 -26.20 2.41 4.38
CA GLU A 178 -25.50 1.85 5.56
C GLU A 178 -25.28 2.89 6.66
N PHE A 179 -25.30 4.19 6.33
CA PHE A 179 -25.05 5.28 7.27
C PHE A 179 -26.32 6.03 7.70
N THR A 180 -27.47 5.70 7.11
CA THR A 180 -28.73 6.43 7.34
C THR A 180 -29.17 6.44 8.81
N CYS A 181 -28.93 5.32 9.54
CA CYS A 181 -29.30 5.19 10.95
C CYS A 181 -28.14 5.43 11.92
N LEU A 182 -26.96 5.84 11.43
CA LEU A 182 -25.79 6.03 12.27
C LEU A 182 -25.80 7.41 12.92
N LYS A 183 -25.41 7.45 14.20
CA LYS A 183 -25.21 8.71 14.94
C LYS A 183 -23.89 9.34 14.48
N ARG A 184 -23.94 10.60 14.07
CA ARG A 184 -22.73 11.38 13.78
C ARG A 184 -22.11 11.93 15.08
N PRO A 185 -20.78 12.20 15.08
CA PRO A 185 -19.85 11.98 13.98
C PRO A 185 -19.51 10.50 13.75
N ILE A 186 -19.29 10.11 12.49
CA ILE A 186 -18.97 8.74 12.09
C ILE A 186 -17.45 8.59 11.97
N ALA A 187 -16.87 7.74 12.81
CA ALA A 187 -15.47 7.34 12.74
C ALA A 187 -15.34 6.06 11.89
N LEU A 188 -14.51 6.12 10.85
CA LEU A 188 -14.29 5.02 9.91
C LEU A 188 -12.90 4.42 10.07
N LEU A 189 -12.81 3.10 10.06
CA LEU A 189 -11.59 2.33 9.89
C LEU A 189 -11.71 1.46 8.63
N VAL A 190 -10.71 1.48 7.77
CA VAL A 190 -10.63 0.62 6.59
C VAL A 190 -9.34 -0.17 6.61
N GLY A 191 -9.44 -1.46 6.40
CA GLY A 191 -8.27 -2.33 6.29
C GLY A 191 -8.55 -3.75 6.74
N ARG A 192 -7.50 -4.58 6.66
CA ARG A 192 -7.56 -5.95 7.11
C ARG A 192 -7.84 -6.03 8.61
N VAL A 193 -8.80 -6.85 9.01
CA VAL A 193 -9.17 -7.04 10.41
C VAL A 193 -8.20 -8.04 11.07
N SER A 194 -7.02 -7.55 11.46
CA SER A 194 -5.90 -8.34 11.95
C SER A 194 -5.11 -7.59 13.05
N TYR A 195 -4.30 -8.32 13.78
CA TYR A 195 -3.59 -7.80 14.95
C TYR A 195 -2.66 -6.63 14.61
N GLU A 196 -1.91 -6.72 13.49
CA GLU A 196 -0.96 -5.70 13.07
C GLU A 196 -1.62 -4.34 12.74
N LYS A 197 -2.92 -4.33 12.44
CA LYS A 197 -3.69 -3.10 12.18
C LYS A 197 -4.18 -2.42 13.45
N ASN A 198 -3.95 -3.02 14.63
CA ASN A 198 -4.27 -2.44 15.93
C ASN A 198 -5.74 -1.98 16.05
N ILE A 199 -6.66 -2.75 15.47
CA ILE A 199 -8.10 -2.42 15.41
C ILE A 199 -8.69 -2.26 16.81
N ASP A 200 -8.19 -3.00 17.76
CA ASP A 200 -8.58 -2.96 19.17
C ASP A 200 -8.48 -1.54 19.74
N ALA A 201 -7.44 -0.79 19.37
CA ALA A 201 -7.29 0.61 19.79
C ALA A 201 -8.39 1.52 19.23
N PHE A 202 -8.85 1.27 18.00
CA PHE A 202 -10.00 1.96 17.41
C PHE A 202 -11.31 1.59 18.11
N LEU A 203 -11.54 0.30 18.35
CA LEU A 203 -12.76 -0.19 18.96
C LEU A 203 -12.92 0.31 20.41
N LYS A 204 -11.82 0.33 21.17
CA LYS A 204 -11.79 0.82 22.57
C LYS A 204 -11.71 2.35 22.70
N MET A 205 -11.45 3.08 21.60
CA MET A 205 -11.39 4.54 21.61
C MET A 205 -12.73 5.12 22.07
N PRO A 206 -12.76 6.02 23.09
CA PRO A 206 -13.96 6.76 23.44
C PRO A 206 -14.46 7.59 22.26
N TRP A 207 -15.75 7.42 21.90
CA TRP A 207 -16.35 8.10 20.77
C TRP A 207 -17.84 8.32 20.98
N GLU A 208 -18.34 9.53 20.76
CA GLU A 208 -19.75 9.85 20.99
C GLU A 208 -20.67 9.48 19.84
N GLY A 209 -20.13 9.32 18.66
CA GLY A 209 -20.84 8.93 17.43
C GLY A 209 -20.75 7.43 17.13
N SER A 210 -20.99 7.09 15.88
CA SER A 210 -20.91 5.69 15.41
C SER A 210 -19.50 5.34 14.94
N LYS A 211 -19.13 4.07 15.12
CA LYS A 211 -17.91 3.48 14.57
C LYS A 211 -18.25 2.52 13.42
N VAL A 212 -17.50 2.62 12.34
CA VAL A 212 -17.65 1.77 11.16
C VAL A 212 -16.32 1.12 10.83
N VAL A 213 -16.33 -0.19 10.58
CA VAL A 213 -15.16 -0.96 10.13
C VAL A 213 -15.47 -1.55 8.77
N CYS A 214 -14.60 -1.25 7.79
CA CYS A 214 -14.65 -1.83 6.45
C CYS A 214 -13.44 -2.72 6.22
N GLY A 215 -13.67 -4.02 6.02
CA GLY A 215 -12.63 -5.01 5.79
C GLY A 215 -12.95 -6.38 6.32
N GLU A 216 -12.09 -7.33 6.00
CA GLU A 216 -12.14 -8.72 6.45
C GLU A 216 -10.81 -9.13 7.10
N GLY A 217 -10.84 -10.18 7.90
CA GLY A 217 -9.63 -10.73 8.49
C GLY A 217 -9.89 -11.69 9.64
N PRO A 218 -8.83 -12.31 10.16
CA PRO A 218 -8.92 -13.39 11.13
C PRO A 218 -9.57 -12.99 12.47
N LEU A 219 -9.54 -11.71 12.82
CA LEU A 219 -10.10 -11.22 14.09
C LEU A 219 -11.56 -10.75 13.97
N LYS A 220 -12.14 -10.63 12.76
CA LYS A 220 -13.46 -10.02 12.54
C LYS A 220 -14.55 -10.69 13.37
N THR A 221 -14.71 -12.00 13.27
CA THR A 221 -15.80 -12.73 13.97
C THR A 221 -15.75 -12.52 15.47
N SER A 222 -14.57 -12.61 16.07
CA SER A 222 -14.39 -12.39 17.51
C SER A 222 -14.67 -10.95 17.93
N LEU A 223 -14.17 -9.96 17.15
CA LEU A 223 -14.37 -8.54 17.46
C LEU A 223 -15.82 -8.08 17.25
N MET A 224 -16.52 -8.61 16.24
CA MET A 224 -17.97 -8.36 16.05
C MET A 224 -18.80 -8.79 17.26
N GLN A 225 -18.47 -9.94 17.86
CA GLN A 225 -19.16 -10.42 19.06
C GLN A 225 -18.90 -9.54 20.28
N GLN A 226 -17.68 -9.00 20.40
CA GLN A 226 -17.27 -8.15 21.52
C GLN A 226 -17.77 -6.70 21.37
N HIS A 227 -18.02 -6.24 20.14
CA HIS A 227 -18.42 -4.86 19.81
C HIS A 227 -19.65 -4.86 18.90
N PRO A 228 -20.85 -5.24 19.43
CA PRO A 228 -22.09 -5.31 18.64
C PRO A 228 -22.62 -3.92 18.25
N ASP A 229 -22.14 -2.86 18.88
CA ASP A 229 -22.45 -1.45 18.62
C ASP A 229 -21.69 -0.90 17.38
N VAL A 230 -20.72 -1.63 16.86
CA VAL A 230 -19.92 -1.23 15.69
C VAL A 230 -20.56 -1.76 14.41
N THR A 231 -20.58 -0.92 13.38
CA THR A 231 -21.06 -1.33 12.05
C THR A 231 -19.91 -1.96 11.24
N TRP A 232 -20.12 -3.18 10.76
CA TRP A 232 -19.13 -3.95 10.01
C TRP A 232 -19.59 -4.16 8.57
N LEU A 233 -18.91 -3.54 7.61
CA LEU A 233 -19.30 -3.55 6.19
C LEU A 233 -18.66 -4.70 5.39
N GLY A 234 -17.63 -5.36 5.94
CA GLY A 234 -16.89 -6.36 5.17
C GLY A 234 -15.98 -5.74 4.11
N VAL A 235 -15.60 -6.53 3.09
CA VAL A 235 -14.84 -6.04 1.93
C VAL A 235 -15.80 -5.44 0.93
N LEU A 236 -15.50 -4.23 0.48
CA LEU A 236 -16.28 -3.51 -0.52
C LEU A 236 -15.49 -3.33 -1.81
N PRO A 237 -16.17 -3.30 -2.97
CA PRO A 237 -15.59 -2.80 -4.22
C PRO A 237 -15.04 -1.38 -4.03
N ARG A 238 -13.98 -1.03 -4.76
CA ARG A 238 -13.27 0.25 -4.56
C ARG A 238 -14.17 1.48 -4.77
N ASP A 239 -15.11 1.42 -5.71
CA ASP A 239 -16.04 2.53 -5.97
C ASP A 239 -17.05 2.73 -4.81
N GLU A 240 -17.51 1.62 -4.21
CA GLU A 240 -18.35 1.66 -3.00
C GLU A 240 -17.54 2.16 -1.81
N LEU A 241 -16.29 1.71 -1.68
CA LEU A 241 -15.37 2.13 -0.64
C LEU A 241 -15.12 3.65 -0.68
N ALA A 242 -14.98 4.24 -1.89
CA ALA A 242 -14.86 5.69 -2.04
C ALA A 242 -16.08 6.43 -1.48
N ARG A 243 -17.31 5.90 -1.69
CA ARG A 243 -18.54 6.46 -1.12
C ARG A 243 -18.57 6.32 0.41
N VAL A 244 -18.07 5.21 0.95
CA VAL A 244 -17.96 5.00 2.41
C VAL A 244 -17.02 6.03 3.03
N TYR A 245 -15.83 6.24 2.46
CA TYR A 245 -14.91 7.29 2.90
C TYR A 245 -15.60 8.66 2.87
N GLY A 246 -16.20 9.04 1.73
CA GLY A 246 -16.84 10.33 1.56
C GLY A 246 -17.99 10.60 2.54
N ASN A 247 -18.64 9.56 3.06
CA ASN A 247 -19.72 9.66 4.04
C ASN A 247 -19.26 9.70 5.51
N ALA A 248 -17.99 9.35 5.80
CA ALA A 248 -17.44 9.42 7.14
C ALA A 248 -17.04 10.85 7.53
N ASP A 249 -17.04 11.14 8.83
CA ASP A 249 -16.62 12.43 9.37
C ASP A 249 -15.12 12.46 9.69
N VAL A 250 -14.55 11.31 10.05
CA VAL A 250 -13.12 11.13 10.31
C VAL A 250 -12.70 9.70 9.97
N PHE A 251 -11.56 9.57 9.31
CA PHE A 251 -10.89 8.29 9.12
C PHE A 251 -9.87 8.08 10.24
N VAL A 252 -9.96 6.97 10.95
CA VAL A 252 -9.04 6.64 12.05
C VAL A 252 -8.08 5.55 11.62
N PHE A 253 -6.78 5.86 11.70
CA PHE A 253 -5.69 4.96 11.36
C PHE A 253 -4.89 4.56 12.60
N PRO A 254 -5.25 3.44 13.27
CA PRO A 254 -4.60 3.01 14.50
C PRO A 254 -3.32 2.19 14.28
N GLY A 255 -2.97 1.85 13.04
CA GLY A 255 -1.81 1.03 12.70
C GLY A 255 -0.49 1.68 13.10
N ARG A 256 0.42 0.86 13.70
CA ARG A 256 1.74 1.34 14.14
C ARG A 256 2.91 0.83 13.27
N HIS A 257 2.64 -0.12 12.37
CA HIS A 257 3.68 -0.84 11.62
C HIS A 257 3.43 -0.82 10.10
N GLU A 258 3.03 0.32 9.58
CA GLU A 258 2.78 0.50 8.16
C GLU A 258 4.02 1.02 7.43
N THR A 259 4.11 0.66 6.15
CA THR A 259 5.17 1.17 5.26
C THR A 259 4.79 2.52 4.67
N PHE A 260 3.51 2.69 4.31
CA PHE A 260 2.99 3.92 3.71
C PHE A 260 1.57 4.27 4.19
N GLY A 261 0.58 3.36 4.02
CA GLY A 261 -0.80 3.57 4.45
C GLY A 261 -1.68 4.26 3.41
N LEU A 262 -1.86 3.62 2.24
CA LEU A 262 -2.72 4.09 1.14
C LEU A 262 -4.12 4.54 1.58
N VAL A 263 -4.69 3.83 2.55
CA VAL A 263 -6.02 4.12 3.10
C VAL A 263 -6.16 5.54 3.67
N MET A 264 -5.04 6.14 4.14
CA MET A 264 -5.03 7.54 4.56
C MET A 264 -5.16 8.49 3.36
N LEU A 265 -4.49 8.17 2.24
CA LEU A 265 -4.63 8.95 1.01
C LEU A 265 -6.04 8.82 0.42
N GLU A 266 -6.61 7.60 0.42
CA GLU A 266 -7.97 7.35 -0.05
C GLU A 266 -8.99 8.17 0.75
N ALA A 267 -8.85 8.21 2.07
CA ALA A 267 -9.68 9.04 2.93
C ALA A 267 -9.55 10.54 2.60
N MET A 268 -8.32 11.05 2.57
CA MET A 268 -8.07 12.47 2.27
C MET A 268 -8.52 12.84 0.86
N ALA A 269 -8.37 11.96 -0.13
CA ALA A 269 -8.80 12.19 -1.51
C ALA A 269 -10.33 12.40 -1.61
N THR A 270 -11.12 11.72 -0.76
CA THR A 270 -12.55 11.96 -0.65
C THR A 270 -12.93 13.14 0.27
N GLY A 271 -11.93 13.86 0.78
CA GLY A 271 -12.09 14.97 1.71
C GLY A 271 -12.27 14.53 3.17
N THR A 272 -12.09 13.27 3.52
CA THR A 272 -12.25 12.80 4.89
C THR A 272 -10.94 12.96 5.66
N PRO A 273 -10.91 13.79 6.73
CA PRO A 273 -9.70 14.04 7.50
C PRO A 273 -9.26 12.79 8.26
N VAL A 274 -7.96 12.68 8.50
CA VAL A 274 -7.32 11.50 9.09
C VAL A 274 -6.94 11.77 10.55
N ALA A 275 -7.19 10.80 11.42
CA ALA A 275 -6.67 10.74 12.78
C ALA A 275 -5.76 9.52 12.93
N ALA A 276 -4.53 9.70 13.40
CA ALA A 276 -3.58 8.61 13.52
C ALA A 276 -2.63 8.79 14.72
N TYR A 277 -1.93 7.70 15.07
CA TYR A 277 -0.74 7.79 15.90
C TYR A 277 0.41 8.48 15.16
N PRO A 278 1.35 9.15 15.87
CA PRO A 278 2.51 9.82 15.27
C PRO A 278 3.57 8.82 14.82
N VAL A 279 3.21 7.91 13.92
CA VAL A 279 4.10 6.92 13.32
C VAL A 279 4.65 7.43 11.99
N ASP A 280 5.82 6.92 11.60
CA ASP A 280 6.55 7.40 10.43
C ASP A 280 5.71 7.47 9.16
N ALA A 281 4.91 6.44 8.88
CA ALA A 281 4.03 6.40 7.71
C ALA A 281 2.97 7.53 7.74
N ALA A 282 2.34 7.76 8.89
CA ALA A 282 1.35 8.81 9.05
C ALA A 282 1.99 10.21 9.00
N GLN A 283 3.17 10.38 9.60
CA GLN A 283 3.92 11.63 9.49
C GLN A 283 4.26 11.96 8.04
N GLU A 284 4.82 11.00 7.29
CA GLU A 284 5.22 11.19 5.88
C GLU A 284 4.02 11.54 5.00
N VAL A 285 2.89 10.84 5.16
CA VAL A 285 1.70 11.03 4.33
C VAL A 285 0.96 12.32 4.66
N MET A 286 0.92 12.72 5.93
CA MET A 286 0.11 13.87 6.37
C MET A 286 0.89 15.19 6.47
N SER A 287 2.24 15.16 6.54
CA SER A 287 3.04 16.39 6.68
C SER A 287 3.24 17.11 5.35
N CYS A 288 3.30 18.43 5.43
CA CYS A 288 3.85 19.31 4.40
C CYS A 288 5.31 19.67 4.69
N ALA A 289 6.01 20.27 3.73
CA ALA A 289 7.40 20.69 3.87
C ALA A 289 7.59 21.75 4.99
N ASP A 290 6.56 22.52 5.29
CA ASP A 290 6.49 23.52 6.36
C ASP A 290 6.10 22.94 7.74
N GLY A 291 5.92 21.61 7.84
CA GLY A 291 5.50 20.92 9.05
C GLY A 291 3.99 20.96 9.34
N LEU A 292 3.19 21.63 8.51
CA LEU A 292 1.73 21.60 8.62
C LEU A 292 1.18 20.23 8.25
N MET A 293 0.04 19.88 8.85
CA MET A 293 -0.68 18.61 8.61
C MET A 293 -2.14 18.90 8.17
N PRO A 294 -2.34 19.43 6.97
CA PRO A 294 -3.67 19.87 6.53
C PRO A 294 -4.65 18.71 6.32
N GLY A 295 -4.15 17.48 6.13
CA GLY A 295 -4.96 16.30 5.89
C GLY A 295 -5.44 15.56 7.14
N GLY A 296 -4.95 15.91 8.34
CA GLY A 296 -5.30 15.17 9.55
C GLY A 296 -4.55 15.59 10.80
N VAL A 297 -4.72 14.83 11.89
CA VAL A 297 -4.13 15.07 13.19
C VAL A 297 -3.42 13.83 13.71
N LEU A 298 -2.22 14.02 14.24
CA LEU A 298 -1.43 12.98 14.91
C LEU A 298 -1.46 13.19 16.43
N SER A 299 -1.73 12.13 17.19
CA SER A 299 -1.64 12.15 18.65
C SER A 299 -1.40 10.74 19.21
N ASP A 300 -0.69 10.64 20.33
CA ASP A 300 -0.58 9.38 21.09
C ASP A 300 -1.92 8.91 21.67
N ASN A 301 -2.93 9.77 21.66
CA ASN A 301 -4.31 9.45 22.02
C ASN A 301 -5.21 9.58 20.78
N LEU A 302 -5.71 8.45 20.26
CA LEU A 302 -6.56 8.41 19.06
C LEU A 302 -7.85 9.21 19.21
N ALA A 303 -8.47 9.22 20.39
CA ALA A 303 -9.70 9.99 20.61
C ALA A 303 -9.42 11.50 20.52
N VAL A 304 -8.28 11.96 21.03
CA VAL A 304 -7.84 13.35 20.90
C VAL A 304 -7.59 13.68 19.43
N ALA A 305 -6.87 12.80 18.70
CA ALA A 305 -6.63 12.98 17.27
C ALA A 305 -7.94 13.04 16.48
N ALA A 306 -8.87 12.10 16.72
CA ALA A 306 -10.13 12.01 16.01
C ALA A 306 -11.03 13.24 16.24
N ASN A 307 -11.18 13.69 17.49
CA ASN A 307 -11.95 14.88 17.81
C ASN A 307 -11.33 16.17 17.22
N ALA A 308 -10.00 16.25 17.20
CA ALA A 308 -9.31 17.39 16.59
C ALA A 308 -9.42 17.37 15.05
N ALA A 309 -9.37 16.19 14.43
CA ALA A 309 -9.51 16.01 12.99
C ALA A 309 -10.89 16.45 12.46
N LEU A 310 -11.96 16.35 13.26
CA LEU A 310 -13.30 16.88 12.90
C LEU A 310 -13.32 18.39 12.60
N LYS A 311 -12.30 19.14 13.05
CA LYS A 311 -12.18 20.58 12.81
C LYS A 311 -11.49 20.91 11.48
N ILE A 312 -10.93 19.94 10.79
CA ILE A 312 -10.28 20.10 9.49
C ILE A 312 -11.37 20.11 8.42
N SER A 313 -11.33 21.11 7.54
CA SER A 313 -12.27 21.15 6.41
C SER A 313 -11.97 20.02 5.42
N ARG A 314 -13.02 19.46 4.83
CA ARG A 314 -12.91 18.41 3.82
C ARG A 314 -12.11 18.86 2.60
N SER A 315 -12.29 20.10 2.18
CA SER A 315 -11.54 20.70 1.07
C SER A 315 -10.03 20.78 1.35
N LEU A 316 -9.64 21.04 2.60
CA LEU A 316 -8.23 21.08 3.00
C LEU A 316 -7.58 19.68 2.97
N ALA A 317 -8.29 18.66 3.46
CA ALA A 317 -7.83 17.28 3.39
C ALA A 317 -7.66 16.83 1.93
N TRP A 318 -8.65 17.14 1.07
CA TRP A 318 -8.58 16.84 -0.36
C TRP A 318 -7.41 17.57 -1.06
N ALA A 319 -7.24 18.86 -0.80
CA ALA A 319 -6.13 19.63 -1.39
C ALA A 319 -4.76 19.05 -1.02
N HIS A 320 -4.63 18.54 0.21
CA HIS A 320 -3.41 17.85 0.62
C HIS A 320 -3.19 16.54 -0.17
N ALA A 321 -4.23 15.74 -0.38
CA ALA A 321 -4.15 14.47 -1.11
C ALA A 321 -3.72 14.64 -2.58
N GLN A 322 -4.01 15.79 -3.22
CA GLN A 322 -3.61 16.06 -4.60
C GLN A 322 -2.10 15.96 -4.86
N ARG A 323 -1.27 16.15 -3.82
CA ARG A 323 0.18 15.97 -3.88
C ARG A 323 0.60 14.53 -4.20
N PHE A 324 -0.30 13.58 -3.97
CA PHE A 324 -0.11 12.14 -4.17
C PHE A 324 -0.95 11.63 -5.35
N SER A 325 -1.11 12.44 -6.39
CA SER A 325 -1.87 12.01 -7.56
C SER A 325 -1.20 10.83 -8.25
N LEU A 326 -2.00 9.86 -8.68
CA LEU A 326 -1.51 8.66 -9.35
C LEU A 326 -0.65 9.01 -10.59
N ARG A 327 -1.06 10.04 -11.35
CA ARG A 327 -0.32 10.52 -12.53
C ARG A 327 1.10 10.98 -12.19
N ALA A 328 1.28 11.73 -11.12
CA ALA A 328 2.60 12.19 -10.68
C ALA A 328 3.48 11.01 -10.25
N VAL A 329 2.89 10.04 -9.56
CA VAL A 329 3.57 8.81 -9.14
C VAL A 329 3.99 7.94 -10.34
N SER A 330 3.13 7.80 -11.34
CA SER A 330 3.43 7.07 -12.59
C SER A 330 4.56 7.72 -13.38
N LEU A 331 4.58 9.05 -13.48
CA LEU A 331 5.69 9.79 -14.11
C LEU A 331 7.00 9.59 -13.33
N GLY A 332 6.94 9.64 -12.00
CA GLY A 332 8.09 9.32 -11.14
C GLY A 332 8.61 7.91 -11.34
N PHE A 333 7.72 6.92 -11.48
CA PHE A 333 8.10 5.55 -11.78
C PHE A 333 8.85 5.45 -13.11
N LEU A 334 8.32 6.05 -14.18
CA LEU A 334 8.96 6.07 -15.50
C LEU A 334 10.35 6.70 -15.47
N ALA A 335 10.54 7.78 -14.72
CA ALA A 335 11.81 8.46 -14.58
C ALA A 335 12.88 7.61 -13.84
N HIS A 336 12.43 6.63 -13.06
CA HIS A 336 13.31 5.71 -12.33
C HIS A 336 13.64 4.44 -13.10
N LEU A 337 12.87 4.07 -14.13
CA LEU A 337 13.14 2.87 -14.91
C LEU A 337 14.54 2.93 -15.56
N ALA A 338 15.14 1.76 -15.72
CA ALA A 338 16.39 1.58 -16.46
C ALA A 338 16.06 1.08 -17.86
N PRO A 339 16.03 1.94 -18.89
CA PRO A 339 15.75 1.50 -20.24
C PRO A 339 16.87 0.59 -20.76
N LEU A 340 16.49 -0.41 -21.52
CA LEU A 340 17.44 -1.25 -22.26
C LEU A 340 18.09 -0.41 -23.36
N SER A 341 19.41 -0.39 -23.40
CA SER A 341 20.11 0.14 -24.57
C SER A 341 19.71 -0.72 -25.77
N ARG A 342 19.02 -0.15 -26.75
CA ARG A 342 18.84 -0.80 -28.03
C ARG A 342 20.23 -0.90 -28.66
N ALA A 343 20.76 -2.14 -28.72
CA ALA A 343 21.98 -2.42 -29.48
C ALA A 343 21.71 -2.26 -30.98
#